data_3ec3df7fec06188223b88f579c8ad5e0
#
_entry.id   3ec3df7fec06188223b88f579c8ad5e0
#
_cell.length_a   1.000
_cell.length_b   1.000
_cell.length_c   1.000
_cell.angle_alpha   90.00
_cell.angle_beta   90.00
_cell.angle_gamma   90.00
#
_symmetry.space_group_name_H-M   'P 1'
#
loop_
_entity.id
_entity.type
_entity.pdbx_description
1 polymer ?
#
loop_
_entity_poly.entity_id
_entity_poly.type
_entity_poly.pdbx_seq_one_letter_code
_entity_poly.pdbx_strand_id
1 'polypeptide(L)'
;MARFIEETEDVDVEVPDEPSSDTQIYTMKSQIGHERTASERLADRARRSGAPIFAILAPSKLRGYIFVETDSPEALRDNLKGLTHARGMVMNKGKGYGRSKEPDTFGTTSLEELKPHLTPPPAVSGIEEGNIVEVISGPFKGEKARVQRIDQSKEEVTVELFEAMVPIPITVRGDHVRVLEKEVN
;
A
#
# COMPACT_ATOMS: atom_id res chain seq x y z
N MET A 1 27.41 26.66 34.60
CA MET A 1 27.35 25.67 33.49
C MET A 1 26.42 24.55 33.94
N ALA A 2 25.14 24.65 33.59
CA ALA A 2 24.16 23.61 33.87
C ALA A 2 23.99 22.78 32.61
N ARG A 3 24.29 21.46 32.70
CA ARG A 3 23.97 20.49 31.64
C ARG A 3 22.48 20.13 31.76
N PHE A 4 21.72 20.47 30.75
CA PHE A 4 20.42 19.87 30.51
C PHE A 4 20.64 18.47 29.95
N ILE A 5 20.18 17.46 30.69
CA ILE A 5 20.04 16.09 30.20
C ILE A 5 18.57 16.03 29.79
N GLU A 6 18.33 15.97 28.47
CA GLU A 6 17.03 15.63 27.92
C GLU A 6 16.86 14.12 28.11
N GLU A 7 16.07 13.74 29.11
CA GLU A 7 15.52 12.40 29.24
C GLU A 7 14.48 12.24 28.12
N THR A 8 14.85 11.51 27.07
CA THR A 8 13.88 10.96 26.15
C THR A 8 13.14 9.84 26.89
N GLU A 9 11.90 10.11 27.30
CA GLU A 9 10.99 9.04 27.72
C GLU A 9 10.85 8.06 26.56
N ASP A 10 11.48 6.90 26.70
CA ASP A 10 11.19 5.73 25.88
C ASP A 10 9.73 5.36 26.15
N VAL A 11 8.84 5.76 25.25
CA VAL A 11 7.48 5.26 25.23
C VAL A 11 7.59 3.79 24.80
N ASP A 12 7.55 2.87 25.75
CA ASP A 12 7.34 1.46 25.50
C ASP A 12 6.02 1.32 24.73
N VAL A 13 6.12 1.29 23.42
CA VAL A 13 5.01 0.87 22.56
C VAL A 13 4.93 -0.64 22.74
N GLU A 14 4.03 -1.11 23.61
CA GLU A 14 3.68 -2.53 23.65
C GLU A 14 3.27 -2.94 22.23
N VAL A 15 4.19 -3.61 21.56
CA VAL A 15 3.90 -4.30 20.30
C VAL A 15 2.99 -5.47 20.69
N PRO A 16 1.78 -5.59 20.11
CA PRO A 16 0.92 -6.75 20.39
C PRO A 16 1.72 -8.04 20.18
N ASP A 17 1.50 -9.03 21.06
CA ASP A 17 2.10 -10.36 20.95
C ASP A 17 2.07 -10.87 19.51
N GLU A 18 3.11 -11.63 19.14
CA GLU A 18 3.25 -12.21 17.79
C GLU A 18 1.95 -12.90 17.36
N PRO A 19 1.54 -12.76 16.07
CA PRO A 19 0.29 -13.31 15.59
C PRO A 19 0.23 -14.82 15.87
N SER A 20 -0.86 -15.26 16.50
CA SER A 20 -1.12 -16.67 16.76
C SER A 20 -1.30 -17.44 15.45
N SER A 21 -1.17 -18.78 15.49
CA SER A 21 -1.40 -19.66 14.34
C SER A 21 -2.82 -19.55 13.75
N ASP A 22 -3.74 -18.95 14.48
CA ASP A 22 -5.16 -18.79 14.09
C ASP A 22 -5.48 -17.40 13.49
N THR A 23 -4.46 -16.57 13.31
CA THR A 23 -4.61 -15.24 12.71
C THR A 23 -5.02 -15.35 11.25
N GLN A 24 -6.04 -14.58 10.87
CA GLN A 24 -6.56 -14.50 9.49
C GLN A 24 -6.65 -13.06 9.01
N ILE A 25 -6.63 -12.89 7.70
CA ILE A 25 -6.80 -11.58 7.07
C ILE A 25 -8.26 -11.43 6.64
N TYR A 26 -8.94 -10.47 7.25
CA TYR A 26 -10.34 -10.15 6.96
C TYR A 26 -10.44 -8.95 6.05
N THR A 27 -11.43 -8.94 5.17
CA THR A 27 -11.69 -7.84 4.26
C THR A 27 -12.80 -6.96 4.81
N MET A 28 -12.56 -5.65 4.91
CA MET A 28 -13.57 -4.66 5.21
C MET A 28 -13.76 -3.68 4.05
N LYS A 29 -14.96 -3.12 3.95
CA LYS A 29 -15.29 -2.06 2.99
C LYS A 29 -15.13 -0.69 3.62
N SER A 30 -14.63 0.25 2.84
CA SER A 30 -14.57 1.66 3.18
C SER A 30 -15.26 2.53 2.13
N GLN A 31 -15.44 3.79 2.43
CA GLN A 31 -15.79 4.78 1.43
C GLN A 31 -14.60 5.00 0.50
N ILE A 32 -14.85 4.94 -0.82
CA ILE A 32 -13.82 5.11 -1.85
C ILE A 32 -13.12 6.49 -1.68
N GLY A 33 -11.79 6.46 -1.68
CA GLY A 33 -10.94 7.65 -1.49
C GLY A 33 -10.68 8.01 -0.02
N HIS A 34 -11.27 7.26 0.93
CA HIS A 34 -11.07 7.46 2.37
C HIS A 34 -10.46 6.24 3.06
N GLU A 35 -9.88 5.31 2.27
CA GLU A 35 -9.31 4.05 2.77
C GLU A 35 -8.23 4.32 3.81
N ARG A 36 -7.31 5.26 3.50
CA ARG A 36 -6.24 5.64 4.42
C ARG A 36 -6.77 6.24 5.72
N THR A 37 -7.70 7.17 5.64
CA THR A 37 -8.31 7.78 6.83
C THR A 37 -9.06 6.77 7.68
N ALA A 38 -9.77 5.81 7.05
CA ALA A 38 -10.47 4.75 7.75
C ALA A 38 -9.50 3.78 8.44
N SER A 39 -8.40 3.42 7.77
CA SER A 39 -7.36 2.53 8.32
C SER A 39 -6.63 3.18 9.51
N GLU A 40 -6.23 4.45 9.40
CA GLU A 40 -5.60 5.20 10.49
C GLU A 40 -6.51 5.27 11.73
N ARG A 41 -7.78 5.61 11.53
CA ARG A 41 -8.76 5.66 12.63
C ARG A 41 -9.06 4.30 13.26
N LEU A 42 -9.04 3.23 12.45
CA LEU A 42 -9.18 1.86 12.96
C LEU A 42 -7.97 1.50 13.82
N ALA A 43 -6.76 1.79 13.34
CA ALA A 43 -5.52 1.55 14.09
C ALA A 43 -5.51 2.29 15.44
N ASP A 44 -5.89 3.57 15.45
CA ASP A 44 -5.96 4.36 16.68
C ASP A 44 -7.00 3.81 17.67
N ARG A 45 -8.14 3.34 17.15
CA ARG A 45 -9.18 2.74 17.99
C ARG A 45 -8.74 1.40 18.55
N ALA A 46 -8.10 0.54 17.72
CA ALA A 46 -7.59 -0.75 18.13
C ALA A 46 -6.55 -0.62 19.26
N ARG A 47 -5.59 0.31 19.12
CA ARG A 47 -4.62 0.60 20.18
C ARG A 47 -5.29 1.01 21.49
N ARG A 48 -6.31 1.86 21.43
CA ARG A 48 -7.03 2.31 22.64
C ARG A 48 -7.91 1.25 23.28
N SER A 49 -8.46 0.33 22.47
CA SER A 49 -9.32 -0.75 22.98
C SER A 49 -8.55 -2.00 23.36
N GLY A 50 -7.26 -2.11 23.03
CA GLY A 50 -6.49 -3.34 23.17
C GLY A 50 -6.98 -4.47 22.27
N ALA A 51 -7.63 -4.13 21.14
CA ALA A 51 -8.12 -5.15 20.21
C ALA A 51 -6.95 -5.83 19.50
N PRO A 52 -6.98 -7.17 19.31
CA PRO A 52 -5.91 -7.93 18.67
C PRO A 52 -5.92 -7.71 17.16
N ILE A 53 -5.57 -6.52 16.72
CA ILE A 53 -5.38 -6.14 15.32
C ILE A 53 -3.89 -5.99 15.08
N PHE A 54 -3.30 -6.93 14.32
CA PHE A 54 -1.86 -7.05 14.10
C PHE A 54 -1.38 -6.21 12.92
N ALA A 55 -2.14 -6.21 11.81
CA ALA A 55 -1.81 -5.42 10.63
C ALA A 55 -3.06 -4.86 9.93
N ILE A 56 -2.89 -3.69 9.27
CA ILE A 56 -3.93 -3.06 8.46
C ILE A 56 -3.29 -2.64 7.14
N LEU A 57 -3.86 -3.10 6.02
CA LEU A 57 -3.41 -2.77 4.68
C LEU A 57 -4.53 -2.08 3.89
N ALA A 58 -4.26 -0.88 3.39
CA ALA A 58 -5.14 -0.15 2.48
C ALA A 58 -4.43 0.05 1.12
N PRO A 59 -4.52 -0.94 0.20
CA PRO A 59 -3.79 -0.88 -1.06
C PRO A 59 -4.39 0.15 -2.00
N SER A 60 -3.56 0.98 -2.63
CA SER A 60 -3.99 2.05 -3.53
C SER A 60 -4.74 1.54 -4.78
N LYS A 61 -4.45 0.31 -5.20
CA LYS A 61 -5.06 -0.33 -6.39
C LYS A 61 -6.43 -0.95 -6.11
N LEU A 62 -6.75 -1.28 -4.85
CA LEU A 62 -8.03 -1.89 -4.46
C LEU A 62 -8.88 -0.89 -3.69
N ARG A 63 -9.39 0.11 -4.41
CA ARG A 63 -10.18 1.20 -3.83
C ARG A 63 -11.47 0.69 -3.18
N GLY A 64 -11.77 1.22 -2.00
CA GLY A 64 -12.93 0.85 -1.21
C GLY A 64 -12.75 -0.40 -0.34
N TYR A 65 -11.55 -1.00 -0.32
CA TYR A 65 -11.23 -2.17 0.47
C TYR A 65 -10.03 -1.93 1.39
N ILE A 66 -10.12 -2.49 2.59
CA ILE A 66 -9.05 -2.50 3.59
C ILE A 66 -8.96 -3.94 4.11
N PHE A 67 -7.75 -4.44 4.28
CA PHE A 67 -7.47 -5.78 4.79
C PHE A 67 -6.90 -5.65 6.20
N VAL A 68 -7.40 -6.47 7.10
CA VAL A 68 -7.07 -6.39 8.53
C VAL A 68 -6.72 -7.78 9.03
N GLU A 69 -5.52 -7.92 9.56
CA GLU A 69 -5.04 -9.13 10.17
C GLU A 69 -5.42 -9.15 11.66
N THR A 70 -6.15 -10.18 12.06
CA THR A 70 -6.63 -10.36 13.44
C THR A 70 -6.96 -11.84 13.70
N ASP A 71 -6.90 -12.25 14.94
CA ASP A 71 -7.42 -13.53 15.43
C ASP A 71 -8.87 -13.44 15.94
N SER A 72 -9.39 -12.19 16.07
CA SER A 72 -10.75 -11.94 16.57
C SER A 72 -11.57 -11.07 15.62
N PRO A 73 -12.30 -11.68 14.66
CA PRO A 73 -13.17 -10.96 13.75
C PRO A 73 -14.31 -10.22 14.46
N GLU A 74 -14.73 -10.70 15.62
CA GLU A 74 -15.74 -10.05 16.45
C GLU A 74 -15.22 -8.74 17.03
N ALA A 75 -13.99 -8.75 17.55
CA ALA A 75 -13.34 -7.54 18.05
C ALA A 75 -13.13 -6.52 16.93
N LEU A 76 -12.74 -6.97 15.73
CA LEU A 76 -12.66 -6.12 14.54
C LEU A 76 -14.02 -5.50 14.23
N ARG A 77 -15.08 -6.31 14.14
CA ARG A 77 -16.45 -5.83 13.87
C ARG A 77 -16.88 -4.77 14.89
N ASP A 78 -16.59 -4.98 16.16
CA ASP A 78 -16.96 -4.04 17.21
C ASP A 78 -16.19 -2.73 17.11
N ASN A 79 -14.91 -2.77 16.73
CA ASN A 79 -14.10 -1.60 16.45
C ASN A 79 -14.52 -0.83 15.18
N LEU A 80 -15.24 -1.48 14.26
CA LEU A 80 -15.80 -0.82 13.08
C LEU A 80 -17.11 -0.07 13.35
N LYS A 81 -17.82 -0.37 14.41
CA LYS A 81 -19.10 0.29 14.75
C LYS A 81 -18.92 1.79 14.94
N GLY A 82 -19.62 2.59 14.15
CA GLY A 82 -19.55 4.05 14.19
C GLY A 82 -18.20 4.64 13.76
N LEU A 83 -17.33 3.85 13.13
CA LEU A 83 -16.10 4.37 12.56
C LEU A 83 -16.41 5.14 11.27
N THR A 84 -15.97 6.39 11.20
CA THR A 84 -16.18 7.24 10.03
C THR A 84 -15.51 6.63 8.80
N HIS A 85 -16.22 6.59 7.68
CA HIS A 85 -15.82 6.01 6.40
C HIS A 85 -15.71 4.48 6.37
N ALA A 86 -15.86 3.75 7.47
CA ALA A 86 -15.99 2.31 7.46
C ALA A 86 -17.42 1.90 7.02
N ARG A 87 -17.53 0.89 6.17
CA ARG A 87 -18.78 0.35 5.64
C ARG A 87 -19.10 -1.05 6.20
N GLY A 88 -18.22 -1.57 7.05
CA GLY A 88 -18.33 -2.89 7.66
C GLY A 88 -17.50 -3.96 6.96
N MET A 89 -17.56 -5.17 7.50
CA MET A 89 -16.82 -6.33 6.98
C MET A 89 -17.50 -6.90 5.74
N VAL A 90 -16.69 -7.49 4.86
CA VAL A 90 -17.20 -8.33 3.77
C VAL A 90 -17.73 -9.62 4.38
N MET A 91 -18.91 -10.05 3.93
CA MET A 91 -19.55 -11.28 4.38
C MET A 91 -19.72 -12.25 3.21
N ASN A 92 -19.32 -13.48 3.42
CA ASN A 92 -19.65 -14.60 2.54
C ASN A 92 -21.03 -15.10 2.93
N LYS A 93 -21.97 -15.04 2.01
CA LYS A 93 -23.32 -15.54 2.25
C LYS A 93 -23.33 -17.06 2.27
N GLY A 94 -23.85 -17.65 3.34
CA GLY A 94 -24.04 -19.10 3.42
C GLY A 94 -24.95 -19.61 2.30
N LYS A 95 -24.65 -20.80 1.80
CA LYS A 95 -25.43 -21.45 0.75
C LYS A 95 -26.70 -22.09 1.35
N GLY A 96 -27.75 -22.19 0.54
CA GLY A 96 -29.01 -22.84 0.94
C GLY A 96 -30.17 -21.86 1.16
N TYR A 97 -31.34 -22.39 1.43
CA TYR A 97 -32.59 -21.67 1.68
C TYR A 97 -33.29 -22.18 2.95
N GLY A 98 -33.97 -21.29 3.65
CA GLY A 98 -34.73 -21.64 4.82
C GLY A 98 -33.88 -22.17 5.98
N ARG A 99 -34.37 -23.22 6.67
CA ARG A 99 -33.70 -23.83 7.84
C ARG A 99 -32.36 -24.54 7.52
N SER A 100 -32.13 -24.85 6.25
CA SER A 100 -30.89 -25.52 5.78
C SER A 100 -29.86 -24.53 5.25
N LYS A 101 -30.02 -23.22 5.47
CA LYS A 101 -29.04 -22.22 5.08
C LYS A 101 -27.83 -22.27 6.02
N GLU A 102 -26.64 -22.40 5.44
CA GLU A 102 -25.39 -22.22 6.18
C GLU A 102 -25.28 -20.80 6.76
N PRO A 103 -24.64 -20.61 7.90
CA PRO A 103 -24.44 -19.27 8.45
C PRO A 103 -23.57 -18.42 7.53
N ASP A 104 -23.82 -17.13 7.52
CA ASP A 104 -22.95 -16.16 6.83
C ASP A 104 -21.63 -16.08 7.61
N THR A 105 -20.50 -16.09 6.89
CA THR A 105 -19.16 -16.03 7.47
C THR A 105 -18.46 -14.73 7.07
N PHE A 106 -17.46 -14.30 7.83
CA PHE A 106 -16.63 -13.17 7.45
C PHE A 106 -15.78 -13.53 6.25
N GLY A 107 -15.66 -12.61 5.29
CA GLY A 107 -14.80 -12.77 4.11
C GLY A 107 -13.34 -12.66 4.50
N THR A 108 -12.60 -13.73 4.24
CA THR A 108 -11.13 -13.79 4.44
C THR A 108 -10.42 -13.73 3.11
N THR A 109 -9.17 -13.31 3.15
CA THR A 109 -8.26 -13.22 2.00
C THR A 109 -6.93 -13.84 2.40
N SER A 110 -6.32 -14.59 1.49
CA SER A 110 -5.00 -15.16 1.76
C SER A 110 -3.89 -14.14 1.57
N LEU A 111 -2.76 -14.34 2.27
CA LEU A 111 -1.58 -13.49 2.07
C LEU A 111 -1.08 -13.56 0.62
N GLU A 112 -1.24 -14.70 -0.05
CA GLU A 112 -0.82 -14.88 -1.44
C GLU A 112 -1.63 -14.00 -2.41
N GLU A 113 -2.93 -13.85 -2.16
CA GLU A 113 -3.78 -12.93 -2.93
C GLU A 113 -3.38 -11.47 -2.70
N LEU A 114 -2.82 -11.14 -1.54
CA LEU A 114 -2.37 -9.78 -1.21
C LEU A 114 -0.95 -9.46 -1.68
N LYS A 115 -0.07 -10.44 -1.89
CA LYS A 115 1.32 -10.24 -2.33
C LYS A 115 1.47 -9.23 -3.49
N PRO A 116 0.65 -9.28 -4.57
CA PRO A 116 0.76 -8.31 -5.68
C PRO A 116 0.45 -6.87 -5.27
N HIS A 117 -0.21 -6.68 -4.12
CA HIS A 117 -0.59 -5.37 -3.60
C HIS A 117 0.35 -4.87 -2.49
N LEU A 118 1.14 -5.77 -1.90
CA LEU A 118 2.17 -5.45 -0.91
C LEU A 118 3.47 -4.97 -1.56
N THR A 119 3.80 -5.54 -2.73
CA THR A 119 4.99 -5.16 -3.46
C THR A 119 4.66 -3.97 -4.36
N PRO A 120 5.31 -2.81 -4.18
CA PRO A 120 5.16 -1.72 -5.14
C PRO A 120 5.62 -2.21 -6.52
N PRO A 121 4.96 -1.76 -7.60
CA PRO A 121 5.44 -2.08 -8.93
C PRO A 121 6.89 -1.56 -9.08
N PRO A 122 7.75 -2.28 -9.80
CA PRO A 122 9.11 -1.81 -10.07
C PRO A 122 9.09 -0.36 -10.58
N ALA A 123 10.03 0.45 -10.13
CA ALA A 123 10.10 1.86 -10.50
C ALA A 123 10.16 2.08 -12.03
N VAL A 124 10.65 1.08 -12.75
CA VAL A 124 10.72 1.04 -14.23
C VAL A 124 9.48 0.46 -14.90
N SER A 125 8.43 0.11 -14.14
CA SER A 125 7.21 -0.47 -14.70
C SER A 125 6.50 0.49 -15.64
N GLY A 126 6.25 0.04 -16.87
CA GLY A 126 5.59 0.85 -17.91
C GLY A 126 6.52 1.78 -18.67
N ILE A 127 7.83 1.75 -18.38
CA ILE A 127 8.88 2.40 -19.17
C ILE A 127 9.40 1.37 -20.18
N GLU A 128 9.54 1.77 -21.43
CA GLU A 128 10.07 0.96 -22.53
C GLU A 128 11.20 1.70 -23.23
N GLU A 129 12.12 0.97 -23.85
CA GLU A 129 13.17 1.58 -24.66
C GLU A 129 12.55 2.35 -25.83
N GLY A 130 13.07 3.53 -26.13
CA GLY A 130 12.51 4.45 -27.13
C GLY A 130 11.49 5.44 -26.58
N ASN A 131 10.85 5.18 -25.44
CA ASN A 131 9.88 6.10 -24.88
C ASN A 131 10.48 7.49 -24.61
N ILE A 132 9.65 8.52 -24.82
CA ILE A 132 9.98 9.89 -24.43
C ILE A 132 9.52 10.10 -22.99
N VAL A 133 10.45 10.51 -22.16
CA VAL A 133 10.23 10.74 -20.72
C VAL A 133 10.65 12.17 -20.34
N GLU A 134 10.06 12.66 -19.26
CA GLU A 134 10.49 13.87 -18.56
C GLU A 134 11.19 13.47 -17.26
N VAL A 135 12.35 14.03 -16.99
CA VAL A 135 13.03 13.84 -15.71
C VAL A 135 12.32 14.70 -14.66
N ILE A 136 11.77 14.08 -13.61
CA ILE A 136 10.97 14.77 -12.59
C ILE A 136 11.75 15.06 -11.29
N SER A 137 12.99 14.56 -11.18
CA SER A 137 13.83 14.72 -9.99
C SER A 137 15.30 14.83 -10.35
N GLY A 138 16.09 15.46 -9.48
CA GLY A 138 17.54 15.61 -9.64
C GLY A 138 17.96 16.84 -10.46
N PRO A 139 19.25 16.89 -10.87
CA PRO A 139 19.83 18.08 -11.53
C PRO A 139 19.25 18.35 -12.94
N PHE A 140 18.62 17.36 -13.56
CA PHE A 140 18.03 17.45 -14.89
C PHE A 140 16.49 17.54 -14.85
N LYS A 141 15.95 17.94 -13.73
CA LYS A 141 14.48 18.06 -13.56
C LYS A 141 13.87 19.02 -14.59
N GLY A 142 12.84 18.54 -15.29
CA GLY A 142 12.14 19.28 -16.35
C GLY A 142 12.63 18.99 -17.76
N GLU A 143 13.79 18.32 -17.88
CA GLU A 143 14.36 17.96 -19.19
C GLU A 143 13.62 16.76 -19.79
N LYS A 144 13.44 16.82 -21.11
CA LYS A 144 12.93 15.71 -21.91
C LYS A 144 14.07 14.85 -22.42
N ALA A 145 13.86 13.54 -22.36
CA ALA A 145 14.86 12.57 -22.75
C ALA A 145 14.22 11.35 -23.43
N ARG A 146 15.02 10.63 -24.23
CA ARG A 146 14.65 9.33 -24.78
C ARG A 146 15.25 8.20 -23.97
N VAL A 147 14.47 7.18 -23.64
CA VAL A 147 14.95 5.97 -22.97
C VAL A 147 15.82 5.15 -23.93
N GLN A 148 17.08 4.93 -23.55
CA GLN A 148 18.03 4.13 -24.29
C GLN A 148 18.12 2.70 -23.79
N ARG A 149 18.05 2.53 -22.47
CA ARG A 149 18.21 1.23 -21.82
C ARG A 149 17.50 1.21 -20.46
N ILE A 150 17.01 0.03 -20.07
CA ILE A 150 16.36 -0.21 -18.79
C ILE A 150 17.09 -1.32 -18.05
N ASP A 151 17.51 -1.06 -16.81
CA ASP A 151 18.01 -2.06 -15.88
C ASP A 151 16.94 -2.35 -14.83
N GLN A 152 16.17 -3.42 -15.06
CA GLN A 152 15.09 -3.82 -14.17
C GLN A 152 15.59 -4.27 -12.79
N SER A 153 16.81 -4.81 -12.71
CA SER A 153 17.38 -5.32 -11.46
C SER A 153 17.78 -4.20 -10.51
N LYS A 154 18.20 -3.07 -11.05
CA LYS A 154 18.57 -1.86 -10.30
C LYS A 154 17.47 -0.82 -10.25
N GLU A 155 16.37 -1.04 -10.97
CA GLU A 155 15.28 -0.07 -11.17
C GLU A 155 15.79 1.26 -11.75
N GLU A 156 16.76 1.19 -12.66
CA GLU A 156 17.39 2.33 -13.30
C GLU A 156 17.07 2.39 -14.79
N VAL A 157 17.03 3.63 -15.31
CA VAL A 157 16.82 3.92 -16.73
C VAL A 157 17.97 4.77 -17.22
N THR A 158 18.58 4.39 -18.34
CA THR A 158 19.54 5.23 -19.05
C THR A 158 18.77 6.00 -20.11
N VAL A 159 18.85 7.33 -20.03
CA VAL A 159 18.13 8.24 -20.93
C VAL A 159 19.11 9.20 -21.61
N GLU A 160 18.76 9.65 -22.80
CA GLU A 160 19.48 10.63 -23.60
C GLU A 160 18.67 11.93 -23.67
N LEU A 161 19.25 13.02 -23.19
CA LEU A 161 18.61 14.35 -23.17
C LEU A 161 18.52 14.94 -24.58
N PHE A 162 17.36 15.51 -24.94
CA PHE A 162 17.15 16.14 -26.26
C PHE A 162 17.90 17.45 -26.42
N GLU A 163 18.05 18.24 -25.36
CA GLU A 163 18.64 19.58 -25.42
C GLU A 163 20.17 19.59 -25.25
N ALA A 164 20.78 18.43 -25.08
CA ALA A 164 22.23 18.33 -24.98
C ALA A 164 22.89 18.48 -26.37
N MET A 165 23.84 19.41 -26.52
CA MET A 165 24.63 19.60 -27.75
C MET A 165 25.42 18.34 -28.16
N VAL A 166 25.73 17.49 -27.20
CA VAL A 166 26.31 16.18 -27.38
C VAL A 166 25.43 15.16 -26.63
N PRO A 167 24.99 14.08 -27.28
CA PRO A 167 24.16 13.06 -26.63
C PRO A 167 24.97 12.36 -25.53
N ILE A 168 24.74 12.75 -24.29
CA ILE A 168 25.40 12.14 -23.13
C ILE A 168 24.31 11.27 -22.46
N PRO A 169 24.48 9.94 -22.41
CA PRO A 169 23.58 9.09 -21.68
C PRO A 169 23.71 9.32 -20.18
N ILE A 170 22.61 9.58 -19.52
CA ILE A 170 22.53 9.70 -18.05
C ILE A 170 21.69 8.55 -17.49
N THR A 171 22.13 8.00 -16.36
CA THR A 171 21.38 6.97 -15.66
C THR A 171 20.63 7.59 -14.49
N VAL A 172 19.33 7.36 -14.44
CA VAL A 172 18.44 7.87 -13.40
C VAL A 172 17.57 6.73 -12.89
N ARG A 173 17.05 6.84 -11.68
CA ARG A 173 16.06 5.87 -11.16
C ARG A 173 14.76 5.97 -11.95
N GLY A 174 14.06 4.85 -12.11
CA GLY A 174 12.80 4.79 -12.83
C GLY A 174 11.70 5.67 -12.22
N ASP A 175 11.70 5.85 -10.89
CA ASP A 175 10.78 6.75 -10.19
C ASP A 175 11.11 8.25 -10.37
N HIS A 176 12.25 8.56 -10.96
CA HIS A 176 12.67 9.92 -11.29
C HIS A 176 12.29 10.35 -12.72
N VAL A 177 11.63 9.51 -13.47
CA VAL A 177 11.15 9.82 -14.82
C VAL A 177 9.65 9.61 -14.95
N ARG A 178 9.02 10.38 -15.83
CA ARG A 178 7.61 10.27 -16.18
C ARG A 178 7.47 10.09 -17.70
N VAL A 179 6.82 9.03 -18.14
CA VAL A 179 6.57 8.78 -19.56
C VAL A 179 5.62 9.85 -20.09
N LEU A 180 6.04 10.56 -21.15
CA LEU A 180 5.23 11.53 -21.89
C LEU A 180 4.58 10.89 -23.11
N GLU A 181 5.36 10.18 -23.90
CA GLU A 181 4.91 9.52 -25.12
C GLU A 181 5.49 8.10 -25.17
N LYS A 182 4.66 7.15 -25.59
CA LYS A 182 5.10 5.80 -25.92
C LYS A 182 5.45 5.74 -27.40
N GLU A 183 6.58 5.17 -27.74
CA GLU A 183 6.88 4.87 -29.13
C GLU A 183 5.89 3.80 -29.62
N VAL A 184 4.95 4.21 -30.51
CA VAL A 184 4.03 3.27 -31.15
C VAL A 184 4.78 2.62 -32.29
N ASN A 185 5.16 1.37 -32.10
CA ASN A 185 5.76 0.53 -33.12
C ASN A 185 4.69 -0.12 -33.98
#